data_4a5a7a8bb423ae002f968592f4bb9388
#
_entry.id   4a5a7a8bb423ae002f968592f4bb9388
#
_cell.length_a   1.000
_cell.length_b   1.000
_cell.length_c   1.000
_cell.angle_alpha   90.00
_cell.angle_beta   90.00
_cell.angle_gamma   90.00
#
_symmetry.space_group_name_H-M   'P 1'
#
loop_
_entity.id
_entity.type
_entity.pdbx_description
1 polymer ?
#
loop_
_entity_poly.entity_id
_entity_poly.type
_entity_poly.pdbx_seq_one_letter_code
_entity_poly.pdbx_strand_id
1 'polypeptide(L)'
;MYPSHVRSMVLDGAVDANLSLPADATLQAPALQRALQNVLDGCATTPGCTLGPDALNSYEQLLSRLSQHPLPPPGNGDDVPVTAGDLMTATLLYLSAPSFTPGYFPALQAAAFGDGAPLRSVALGLETDLNGGSLVGALWAFTCNDASGHPSATATVSLARRLEARFPLGGAEAVANNLIGCPGWTNRTGSIAHLVALRTQPPLVIGNTGDPNTPYAAAHLLARSVGGRVTTYVGQGHSWLLNGSSSVCMQSVVSDYLVRGSFPAPSTRCVG
;
A
#
# COMPACT_ATOMS: atom_id res chain seq x y z
N MET A 1 -21.99 15.65 -2.14
CA MET A 1 -23.43 15.34 -2.17
C MET A 1 -24.16 15.97 -0.98
N TYR A 2 -23.78 15.71 0.27
CA TYR A 2 -24.49 16.20 1.46
C TYR A 2 -23.54 16.92 2.43
N PRO A 3 -22.90 18.03 2.05
CA PRO A 3 -21.89 18.70 2.87
C PRO A 3 -22.46 19.20 4.20
N SER A 4 -23.75 19.54 4.27
CA SER A 4 -24.42 19.97 5.51
C SER A 4 -24.59 18.84 6.55
N HIS A 5 -24.40 17.59 6.13
CA HIS A 5 -24.48 16.42 7.02
C HIS A 5 -23.10 16.00 7.54
N VAL A 6 -22.01 16.64 7.10
CA VAL A 6 -20.64 16.33 7.54
C VAL A 6 -20.14 17.44 8.45
N ARG A 7 -19.97 17.14 9.73
CA ARG A 7 -19.42 18.08 10.71
C ARG A 7 -17.89 18.13 10.65
N SER A 8 -17.27 16.97 10.58
CA SER A 8 -15.81 16.80 10.56
C SER A 8 -15.45 15.53 9.81
N MET A 9 -14.27 15.48 9.20
CA MET A 9 -13.80 14.34 8.42
C MET A 9 -12.29 14.17 8.62
N VAL A 10 -11.89 12.96 9.01
CA VAL A 10 -10.49 12.55 9.05
C VAL A 10 -10.24 11.60 7.88
N LEU A 11 -9.21 11.88 7.09
CA LEU A 11 -8.76 11.07 5.95
C LEU A 11 -7.36 10.54 6.29
N ASP A 12 -7.27 9.25 6.59
CA ASP A 12 -6.04 8.59 7.01
C ASP A 12 -5.63 7.54 5.98
N GLY A 13 -4.43 7.69 5.41
CA GLY A 13 -3.95 6.79 4.36
C GLY A 13 -4.82 6.85 3.10
N ALA A 14 -5.30 8.02 2.71
CA ALA A 14 -6.19 8.19 1.57
C ALA A 14 -5.45 8.66 0.32
N VAL A 15 -5.96 8.27 -0.84
CA VAL A 15 -5.48 8.70 -2.17
C VAL A 15 -6.26 9.91 -2.67
N ASP A 16 -5.65 10.69 -3.56
CA ASP A 16 -6.36 11.75 -4.29
C ASP A 16 -7.04 11.15 -5.54
N ALA A 17 -8.36 11.03 -5.48
CA ALA A 17 -9.15 10.48 -6.59
C ALA A 17 -9.12 11.34 -7.88
N ASN A 18 -8.51 12.53 -7.85
CA ASN A 18 -8.22 13.31 -9.05
C ASN A 18 -6.97 12.80 -9.81
N LEU A 19 -6.18 11.93 -9.20
CA LEU A 19 -5.05 11.31 -9.88
C LEU A 19 -5.53 10.26 -10.88
N SER A 20 -4.83 10.16 -12.01
CA SER A 20 -4.99 9.00 -12.88
C SER A 20 -4.27 7.78 -12.29
N LEU A 21 -4.73 6.58 -12.60
CA LEU A 21 -4.08 5.34 -12.14
C LEU A 21 -2.57 5.29 -12.43
N PRO A 22 -2.07 5.68 -13.65
CA PRO A 22 -0.63 5.76 -13.90
C PRO A 22 0.10 6.77 -13.02
N ALA A 23 -0.53 7.89 -12.68
CA ALA A 23 0.06 8.90 -11.80
C ALA A 23 0.17 8.39 -10.37
N ASP A 24 -0.87 7.70 -9.88
CA ASP A 24 -0.89 7.10 -8.54
C ASP A 24 0.19 6.02 -8.41
N ALA A 25 0.28 5.08 -9.35
CA ALA A 25 1.35 4.09 -9.39
C ALA A 25 2.76 4.73 -9.42
N THR A 26 2.92 5.85 -10.15
CA THR A 26 4.19 6.57 -10.22
C THR A 26 4.57 7.22 -8.88
N LEU A 27 3.59 7.65 -8.09
CA LEU A 27 3.81 8.14 -6.73
C LEU A 27 4.11 7.02 -5.75
N GLN A 28 3.45 5.86 -5.90
CA GLN A 28 3.59 4.72 -5.00
C GLN A 28 4.95 4.02 -5.17
N ALA A 29 5.46 3.86 -6.39
CA ALA A 29 6.70 3.13 -6.68
C ALA A 29 7.90 3.53 -5.80
N PRO A 30 8.27 4.83 -5.65
CA PRO A 30 9.35 5.23 -4.75
C PRO A 30 9.02 5.03 -3.26
N ALA A 31 7.77 5.00 -2.86
CA ALA A 31 7.39 4.76 -1.47
C ALA A 31 7.54 3.28 -1.11
N LEU A 32 7.08 2.39 -1.96
CA LEU A 32 7.32 0.94 -1.84
C LEU A 32 8.82 0.62 -1.81
N GLN A 33 9.59 1.19 -2.76
CA GLN A 33 11.04 1.02 -2.81
C GLN A 33 11.69 1.39 -1.48
N ARG A 34 11.36 2.56 -0.93
CA ARG A 34 11.93 3.04 0.35
C ARG A 34 11.47 2.21 1.54
N ALA A 35 10.18 1.84 1.58
CA ALA A 35 9.64 1.05 2.68
C ALA A 35 10.33 -0.32 2.76
N LEU A 36 10.47 -1.01 1.63
CA LEU A 36 11.17 -2.29 1.58
C LEU A 36 12.66 -2.12 1.92
N GLN A 37 13.33 -1.13 1.37
CA GLN A 37 14.72 -0.86 1.63
C GLN A 37 14.98 -0.61 3.12
N ASN A 38 14.15 0.20 3.78
CA ASN A 38 14.25 0.45 5.22
C ASN A 38 14.09 -0.85 6.04
N VAL A 39 13.19 -1.75 5.64
CA VAL A 39 13.01 -3.05 6.30
C VAL A 39 14.25 -3.93 6.13
N LEU A 40 14.78 -3.99 4.92
CA LEU A 40 15.95 -4.81 4.62
C LEU A 40 17.22 -4.28 5.29
N ASP A 41 17.44 -2.96 5.25
CA ASP A 41 18.55 -2.30 5.95
C ASP A 41 18.47 -2.50 7.48
N GLY A 42 17.25 -2.49 8.02
CA GLY A 42 16.97 -2.74 9.43
C GLY A 42 16.93 -4.22 9.85
N CYS A 43 17.14 -5.15 8.93
CA CYS A 43 16.95 -6.60 9.17
C CYS A 43 17.70 -7.09 10.40
N ALA A 44 18.96 -6.67 10.57
CA ALA A 44 19.80 -7.09 11.70
C ALA A 44 19.20 -6.75 13.08
N THR A 45 18.32 -5.75 13.15
CA THR A 45 17.65 -5.30 14.38
C THR A 45 16.15 -5.61 14.40
N THR A 46 15.61 -6.11 13.30
CA THR A 46 14.18 -6.46 13.18
C THR A 46 13.94 -7.87 13.73
N PRO A 47 13.09 -8.03 14.77
CA PRO A 47 12.80 -9.34 15.32
C PRO A 47 12.31 -10.33 14.25
N GLY A 48 12.93 -11.50 14.22
CA GLY A 48 12.58 -12.57 13.29
C GLY A 48 13.08 -12.41 11.85
N CYS A 49 13.77 -11.33 11.50
CA CYS A 49 14.41 -11.21 10.19
C CYS A 49 15.61 -12.16 10.09
N THR A 50 15.58 -13.08 9.14
CA THR A 50 16.57 -14.15 8.95
C THR A 50 17.35 -14.05 7.64
N LEU A 51 17.25 -12.89 6.94
CA LEU A 51 17.90 -12.69 5.63
C LEU A 51 19.42 -12.45 5.75
N GLY A 52 19.94 -12.33 6.97
CA GLY A 52 21.37 -12.15 7.23
C GLY A 52 21.85 -10.70 7.09
N PRO A 53 23.17 -10.49 7.10
CA PRO A 53 23.75 -9.14 7.10
C PRO A 53 23.61 -8.40 5.75
N ASP A 54 23.37 -9.13 4.67
CA ASP A 54 23.14 -8.59 3.33
C ASP A 54 21.71 -8.92 2.89
N ALA A 55 20.74 -8.43 3.66
CA ALA A 55 19.34 -8.74 3.49
C ALA A 55 18.79 -8.29 2.12
N LEU A 56 19.27 -7.15 1.61
CA LEU A 56 18.88 -6.64 0.30
C LEU A 56 19.26 -7.65 -0.80
N ASN A 57 20.51 -8.06 -0.83
CA ASN A 57 20.99 -9.03 -1.84
C ASN A 57 20.27 -10.38 -1.69
N SER A 58 20.05 -10.83 -0.45
CA SER A 58 19.29 -12.08 -0.18
C SER A 58 17.87 -12.00 -0.75
N TYR A 59 17.20 -10.87 -0.56
CA TYR A 59 15.86 -10.62 -1.10
C TYR A 59 15.86 -10.58 -2.64
N GLU A 60 16.79 -9.83 -3.25
CA GLU A 60 16.92 -9.72 -4.70
C GLU A 60 17.24 -11.08 -5.37
N GLN A 61 18.08 -11.87 -4.75
CA GLN A 61 18.35 -13.25 -5.20
C GLN A 61 17.11 -14.12 -5.14
N LEU A 62 16.32 -14.05 -4.06
CA LEU A 62 15.06 -14.78 -3.93
C LEU A 62 14.06 -14.34 -5.01
N LEU A 63 13.90 -13.03 -5.21
CA LEU A 63 13.02 -12.45 -6.23
C LEU A 63 13.42 -12.92 -7.64
N SER A 64 14.71 -12.84 -7.97
CA SER A 64 15.25 -13.29 -9.26
C SER A 64 15.04 -14.79 -9.48
N ARG A 65 15.29 -15.60 -8.46
CA ARG A 65 15.10 -17.04 -8.53
C ARG A 65 13.64 -17.41 -8.76
N LEU A 66 12.71 -16.85 -7.99
CA LEU A 66 11.27 -17.10 -8.14
C LEU A 66 10.71 -16.61 -9.48
N SER A 67 11.31 -15.56 -10.06
CA SER A 67 10.93 -15.07 -11.38
C SER A 67 11.34 -16.03 -12.50
N GLN A 68 12.48 -16.73 -12.36
CA GLN A 68 13.01 -17.63 -13.37
C GLN A 68 12.58 -19.08 -13.15
N HIS A 69 12.48 -19.49 -11.90
CA HIS A 69 12.20 -20.85 -11.45
C HIS A 69 11.20 -20.83 -10.29
N PRO A 70 9.88 -20.73 -10.59
CA PRO A 70 8.85 -20.84 -9.56
C PRO A 70 8.99 -22.11 -8.72
N LEU A 71 8.68 -22.04 -7.44
CA LEU A 71 8.64 -23.22 -6.58
C LEU A 71 7.40 -24.06 -6.88
N PRO A 72 7.46 -25.38 -6.63
CA PRO A 72 6.31 -26.26 -6.80
C PRO A 72 5.08 -25.76 -6.04
N PRO A 73 3.88 -26.10 -6.51
CA PRO A 73 2.65 -25.84 -5.77
C PRO A 73 2.73 -26.40 -4.35
N PRO A 74 2.12 -25.72 -3.35
CA PRO A 74 2.10 -26.20 -1.97
C PRO A 74 1.41 -27.56 -1.78
N GLY A 75 0.54 -27.95 -2.68
CA GLY A 75 -0.34 -29.10 -2.51
C GLY A 75 -1.55 -28.79 -1.61
N ASN A 76 -2.23 -29.80 -1.11
CA ASN A 76 -3.41 -29.66 -0.26
C ASN A 76 -4.55 -28.85 -0.91
N GLY A 77 -4.69 -28.94 -2.24
CA GLY A 77 -5.71 -28.24 -3.01
C GLY A 77 -5.28 -26.89 -3.59
N ASP A 78 -4.06 -26.43 -3.31
CA ASP A 78 -3.43 -25.32 -4.01
C ASP A 78 -2.41 -25.88 -5.03
N ASP A 79 -2.80 -25.89 -6.30
CA ASP A 79 -2.02 -26.41 -7.42
C ASP A 79 -1.28 -25.29 -8.17
N VAL A 80 -1.22 -24.08 -7.60
CA VAL A 80 -0.56 -22.92 -8.22
C VAL A 80 0.91 -22.86 -7.79
N PRO A 81 1.87 -22.79 -8.75
CA PRO A 81 3.28 -22.58 -8.41
C PRO A 81 3.51 -21.29 -7.66
N VAL A 82 4.45 -21.31 -6.71
CA VAL A 82 4.82 -20.11 -5.94
C VAL A 82 5.83 -19.28 -6.73
N THR A 83 5.48 -18.04 -7.00
CA THR A 83 6.18 -17.17 -7.93
C THR A 83 6.76 -15.92 -7.26
N ALA A 84 7.47 -15.10 -8.01
CA ALA A 84 7.86 -13.75 -7.60
C ALA A 84 6.64 -12.87 -7.25
N GLY A 85 5.47 -13.10 -7.88
CA GLY A 85 4.24 -12.40 -7.53
C GLY A 85 3.80 -12.67 -6.10
N ASP A 86 3.89 -13.92 -5.62
CA ASP A 86 3.59 -14.26 -4.22
C ASP A 86 4.56 -13.57 -3.26
N LEU A 87 5.85 -13.51 -3.61
CA LEU A 87 6.85 -12.79 -2.82
C LEU A 87 6.50 -11.29 -2.72
N MET A 88 6.15 -10.66 -3.83
CA MET A 88 5.83 -9.23 -3.87
C MET A 88 4.52 -8.93 -3.12
N THR A 89 3.50 -9.77 -3.28
CA THR A 89 2.21 -9.65 -2.54
C THR A 89 2.41 -9.82 -1.03
N ALA A 90 3.15 -10.84 -0.61
CA ALA A 90 3.48 -11.05 0.80
C ALA A 90 4.29 -9.88 1.37
N THR A 91 5.21 -9.33 0.58
CA THR A 91 6.00 -8.15 0.95
C THR A 91 5.13 -6.92 1.10
N LEU A 92 4.22 -6.64 0.16
CA LEU A 92 3.29 -5.52 0.25
C LEU A 92 2.43 -5.62 1.51
N LEU A 93 1.91 -6.81 1.81
CA LEU A 93 1.11 -7.04 3.01
C LEU A 93 1.92 -6.77 4.28
N TYR A 94 3.15 -7.27 4.36
CA TYR A 94 4.04 -6.99 5.49
C TYR A 94 4.36 -5.50 5.63
N LEU A 95 4.71 -4.83 4.54
CA LEU A 95 5.02 -3.39 4.55
C LEU A 95 3.82 -2.55 4.96
N SER A 96 2.60 -3.00 4.60
CA SER A 96 1.36 -2.30 4.94
C SER A 96 0.98 -2.45 6.41
N ALA A 97 1.14 -3.65 6.97
CA ALA A 97 0.70 -4.01 8.31
C ALA A 97 1.61 -5.08 8.95
N PRO A 98 2.82 -4.71 9.40
CA PRO A 98 3.80 -5.66 9.92
C PRO A 98 3.28 -6.51 11.09
N SER A 99 2.49 -5.91 11.98
CA SER A 99 1.92 -6.60 13.14
C SER A 99 0.91 -7.68 12.79
N PHE A 100 0.29 -7.61 11.60
CA PHE A 100 -0.68 -8.60 11.12
C PHE A 100 -0.03 -9.71 10.27
N THR A 101 1.29 -9.62 10.01
CA THR A 101 2.03 -10.57 9.18
C THR A 101 3.27 -11.13 9.87
N PRO A 102 3.15 -11.68 11.09
CA PRO A 102 4.31 -12.15 11.87
C PRO A 102 5.05 -13.32 11.18
N GLY A 103 4.39 -14.03 10.25
CA GLY A 103 4.97 -15.12 9.48
C GLY A 103 5.82 -14.69 8.27
N TYR A 104 5.95 -13.41 7.97
CA TYR A 104 6.61 -12.95 6.75
C TYR A 104 8.08 -13.38 6.64
N PHE A 105 8.92 -13.08 7.62
CA PHE A 105 10.33 -13.47 7.56
C PHE A 105 10.57 -14.99 7.59
N PRO A 106 9.88 -15.77 8.45
CA PRO A 106 9.92 -17.23 8.34
C PRO A 106 9.52 -17.76 6.96
N ALA A 107 8.51 -17.13 6.31
CA ALA A 107 8.09 -17.51 4.97
C ALA A 107 9.15 -17.21 3.90
N LEU A 108 9.84 -16.05 3.99
CA LEU A 108 10.98 -15.75 3.12
C LEU A 108 12.10 -16.80 3.27
N GLN A 109 12.41 -17.16 4.51
CA GLN A 109 13.42 -18.17 4.79
C GLN A 109 13.04 -19.52 4.21
N ALA A 110 11.81 -19.99 4.43
CA ALA A 110 11.33 -21.26 3.89
C ALA A 110 11.43 -21.28 2.36
N ALA A 111 10.97 -20.21 1.70
CA ALA A 111 11.07 -20.06 0.23
C ALA A 111 12.53 -20.05 -0.25
N ALA A 112 13.45 -19.45 0.51
CA ALA A 112 14.87 -19.49 0.21
C ALA A 112 15.45 -20.92 0.21
N PHE A 113 14.90 -21.80 1.03
CA PHE A 113 15.26 -23.23 1.08
C PHE A 113 14.40 -24.14 0.19
N GLY A 114 13.50 -23.58 -0.61
CA GLY A 114 12.70 -24.32 -1.60
C GLY A 114 11.29 -24.70 -1.13
N ASP A 115 10.88 -24.33 0.08
CA ASP A 115 9.51 -24.50 0.57
C ASP A 115 8.72 -23.20 0.36
N GLY A 116 7.88 -23.15 -0.67
CA GLY A 116 7.05 -22.01 -0.99
C GLY A 116 5.73 -21.93 -0.22
N ALA A 117 5.32 -22.99 0.47
CA ALA A 117 4.00 -23.04 1.09
C ALA A 117 3.74 -21.91 2.12
N PRO A 118 4.68 -21.57 3.03
CA PRO A 118 4.48 -20.45 3.94
C PRO A 118 4.37 -19.10 3.22
N LEU A 119 5.15 -18.89 2.16
CA LEU A 119 5.10 -17.65 1.37
C LEU A 119 3.75 -17.48 0.65
N ARG A 120 3.26 -18.55 0.04
CA ARG A 120 1.94 -18.60 -0.59
C ARG A 120 0.83 -18.33 0.42
N SER A 121 0.93 -18.89 1.61
CA SER A 121 -0.05 -18.65 2.70
C SER A 121 -0.10 -17.19 3.12
N VAL A 122 1.05 -16.50 3.22
CA VAL A 122 1.08 -15.06 3.53
C VAL A 122 0.48 -14.25 2.38
N ALA A 123 0.83 -14.57 1.13
CA ALA A 123 0.29 -13.87 -0.04
C ALA A 123 -1.23 -14.00 -0.14
N LEU A 124 -1.78 -15.20 0.10
CA LEU A 124 -3.22 -15.45 0.10
C LEU A 124 -3.97 -14.65 1.18
N GLY A 125 -3.31 -14.24 2.25
CA GLY A 125 -3.89 -13.37 3.26
C GLY A 125 -4.34 -12.00 2.72
N LEU A 126 -3.77 -11.53 1.60
CA LEU A 126 -4.26 -10.33 0.90
C LEU A 126 -5.38 -10.66 -0.10
N GLU A 127 -5.42 -11.90 -0.61
CA GLU A 127 -6.39 -12.29 -1.63
C GLU A 127 -7.79 -12.55 -1.05
N THR A 128 -7.86 -12.93 0.23
CA THR A 128 -9.12 -13.30 0.90
C THR A 128 -9.37 -12.49 2.15
N ASP A 129 -10.60 -12.07 2.36
CA ASP A 129 -11.04 -11.52 3.63
C ASP A 129 -11.44 -12.64 4.63
N LEU A 130 -11.76 -12.25 5.88
CA LEU A 130 -12.18 -13.18 6.94
C LEU A 130 -13.48 -13.94 6.60
N ASN A 131 -14.23 -13.52 5.60
CA ASN A 131 -15.48 -14.12 5.15
C ASN A 131 -15.33 -14.88 3.82
N GLY A 132 -14.08 -15.05 3.33
CA GLY A 132 -13.78 -15.73 2.07
C GLY A 132 -14.05 -14.88 0.81
N GLY A 133 -14.25 -13.57 0.97
CA GLY A 133 -14.31 -12.62 -0.14
C GLY A 133 -12.93 -12.32 -0.73
N SER A 134 -12.87 -11.79 -1.96
CA SER A 134 -11.64 -11.36 -2.58
C SER A 134 -11.35 -9.88 -2.29
N LEU A 135 -10.39 -9.59 -1.42
CA LEU A 135 -9.94 -8.22 -1.17
C LEU A 135 -9.35 -7.59 -2.42
N VAL A 136 -8.52 -8.34 -3.15
CA VAL A 136 -7.92 -7.88 -4.42
C VAL A 136 -8.99 -7.64 -5.47
N GLY A 137 -9.97 -8.53 -5.60
CA GLY A 137 -11.10 -8.36 -6.51
C GLY A 137 -11.93 -7.12 -6.19
N ALA A 138 -12.20 -6.87 -4.91
CA ALA A 138 -12.90 -5.68 -4.45
C ALA A 138 -12.08 -4.39 -4.73
N LEU A 139 -10.77 -4.41 -4.45
CA LEU A 139 -9.88 -3.29 -4.75
C LEU A 139 -9.91 -2.93 -6.23
N TRP A 140 -9.79 -3.91 -7.13
CA TRP A 140 -9.86 -3.66 -8.57
C TRP A 140 -11.24 -3.20 -9.01
N ALA A 141 -12.31 -3.75 -8.43
CA ALA A 141 -13.66 -3.31 -8.76
C ALA A 141 -13.85 -1.82 -8.44
N PHE A 142 -13.43 -1.35 -7.28
CA PHE A 142 -13.48 0.07 -6.93
C PHE A 142 -12.52 0.89 -7.80
N THR A 143 -11.24 0.51 -7.83
CA THR A 143 -10.20 1.28 -8.52
C THR A 143 -10.49 1.42 -10.01
N CYS A 144 -10.84 0.31 -10.68
CA CYS A 144 -11.08 0.36 -12.12
C CYS A 144 -12.43 0.98 -12.47
N ASN A 145 -13.44 0.83 -11.61
CA ASN A 145 -14.76 1.43 -11.87
C ASN A 145 -14.75 2.96 -11.68
N ASP A 146 -14.01 3.42 -10.68
CA ASP A 146 -13.97 4.85 -10.29
C ASP A 146 -12.97 5.66 -11.14
N ALA A 147 -12.02 5.00 -11.80
CA ALA A 147 -11.00 5.68 -12.59
C ALA A 147 -11.58 6.42 -13.79
N SER A 148 -11.08 7.62 -14.05
CA SER A 148 -11.48 8.46 -15.18
C SER A 148 -11.09 7.87 -16.55
N GLY A 149 -10.16 6.90 -16.59
CA GLY A 149 -9.70 6.21 -17.78
C GLY A 149 -8.80 5.03 -17.44
N HIS A 150 -8.74 4.06 -18.35
CA HIS A 150 -7.89 2.88 -18.21
C HIS A 150 -6.80 2.87 -19.26
N PRO A 151 -5.53 2.68 -18.87
CA PRO A 151 -4.47 2.45 -19.82
C PRO A 151 -4.69 1.11 -20.54
N SER A 152 -4.22 0.98 -21.77
CA SER A 152 -4.19 -0.30 -22.45
C SER A 152 -3.20 -1.27 -21.75
N ALA A 153 -3.37 -2.58 -21.98
CA ALA A 153 -2.44 -3.57 -21.48
C ALA A 153 -0.98 -3.26 -21.86
N THR A 154 -0.74 -2.83 -23.12
CA THR A 154 0.60 -2.43 -23.59
C THR A 154 1.13 -1.22 -22.82
N ALA A 155 0.30 -0.21 -22.56
CA ALA A 155 0.70 0.98 -21.79
C ALA A 155 1.00 0.61 -20.33
N THR A 156 0.21 -0.29 -19.73
CA THR A 156 0.42 -0.81 -18.37
C THR A 156 1.75 -1.54 -18.24
N VAL A 157 2.04 -2.48 -19.15
CA VAL A 157 3.32 -3.20 -19.17
C VAL A 157 4.50 -2.25 -19.40
N SER A 158 4.34 -1.28 -20.30
CA SER A 158 5.39 -0.28 -20.55
C SER A 158 5.66 0.61 -19.32
N LEU A 159 4.61 0.96 -18.57
CA LEU A 159 4.77 1.69 -17.31
C LEU A 159 5.48 0.84 -16.26
N ALA A 160 5.08 -0.43 -16.09
CA ALA A 160 5.72 -1.35 -15.16
C ALA A 160 7.23 -1.45 -15.41
N ARG A 161 7.64 -1.69 -16.67
CA ARG A 161 9.06 -1.77 -17.05
C ARG A 161 9.83 -0.46 -16.76
N ARG A 162 9.23 0.70 -17.02
CA ARG A 162 9.88 1.99 -16.72
C ARG A 162 10.03 2.24 -15.23
N LEU A 163 9.02 1.91 -14.44
CA LEU A 163 9.07 2.08 -12.98
C LEU A 163 10.02 1.06 -12.35
N GLU A 164 10.02 -0.20 -12.80
CA GLU A 164 10.94 -1.23 -12.35
C GLU A 164 12.40 -0.86 -12.63
N ALA A 165 12.70 -0.34 -13.82
CA ALA A 165 14.05 0.13 -14.16
C ALA A 165 14.55 1.26 -13.24
N ARG A 166 13.65 2.06 -12.67
CA ARG A 166 13.97 3.16 -11.75
C ARG A 166 13.87 2.76 -10.28
N PHE A 167 12.96 1.86 -9.97
CA PHE A 167 12.61 1.39 -8.63
C PHE A 167 12.53 -0.14 -8.64
N PRO A 168 13.67 -0.85 -8.65
CA PRO A 168 13.70 -2.30 -8.88
C PRO A 168 12.86 -3.12 -7.89
N LEU A 169 12.71 -2.64 -6.66
CA LEU A 169 11.99 -3.35 -5.60
C LEU A 169 10.50 -2.95 -5.46
N GLY A 170 10.09 -1.86 -6.11
CA GLY A 170 8.73 -1.33 -5.90
C GLY A 170 7.99 -0.92 -7.18
N GLY A 171 8.70 -0.82 -8.31
CA GLY A 171 8.13 -0.23 -9.53
C GLY A 171 7.09 -1.11 -10.20
N ALA A 172 7.38 -2.39 -10.38
CA ALA A 172 6.44 -3.35 -10.96
C ALA A 172 5.23 -3.57 -10.05
N GLU A 173 5.49 -3.67 -8.73
CA GLU A 173 4.43 -3.86 -7.72
C GLU A 173 3.45 -2.67 -7.67
N ALA A 174 3.94 -1.44 -7.74
CA ALA A 174 3.07 -0.27 -7.80
C ALA A 174 2.09 -0.32 -8.98
N VAL A 175 2.54 -0.83 -10.14
CA VAL A 175 1.68 -1.01 -11.31
C VAL A 175 0.73 -2.20 -11.11
N ALA A 176 1.21 -3.30 -10.56
CA ALA A 176 0.37 -4.46 -10.27
C ALA A 176 -0.76 -4.09 -9.31
N ASN A 177 -0.44 -3.40 -8.23
CA ASN A 177 -1.41 -3.00 -7.21
C ASN A 177 -2.48 -2.03 -7.74
N ASN A 178 -2.10 -1.07 -8.59
CA ASN A 178 -3.02 0.00 -9.00
C ASN A 178 -3.70 -0.22 -10.35
N LEU A 179 -3.11 -0.99 -11.27
CA LEU A 179 -3.56 -0.97 -12.66
C LEU A 179 -3.80 -2.33 -13.31
N ILE A 180 -3.18 -3.40 -12.81
CA ILE A 180 -3.12 -4.68 -13.56
C ILE A 180 -4.51 -5.24 -13.89
N GLY A 181 -5.49 -5.02 -13.02
CA GLY A 181 -6.86 -5.46 -13.21
C GLY A 181 -7.71 -4.59 -14.14
N CYS A 182 -7.24 -3.39 -14.51
CA CYS A 182 -8.04 -2.41 -15.23
C CYS A 182 -8.02 -2.51 -16.76
N PRO A 183 -6.95 -2.99 -17.43
CA PRO A 183 -7.00 -3.22 -18.86
C PRO A 183 -8.11 -4.22 -19.23
N GLY A 184 -9.06 -3.78 -20.05
CA GLY A 184 -10.21 -4.61 -20.43
C GLY A 184 -11.42 -4.52 -19.48
N TRP A 185 -11.35 -3.72 -18.42
CA TRP A 185 -12.51 -3.46 -17.57
C TRP A 185 -13.59 -2.73 -18.33
N THR A 186 -14.73 -3.40 -18.56
CA THR A 186 -15.81 -2.92 -19.44
C THR A 186 -16.94 -2.24 -18.69
N ASN A 187 -17.16 -2.60 -17.43
CA ASN A 187 -18.25 -2.07 -16.61
C ASN A 187 -17.83 -0.72 -16.00
N ARG A 188 -18.16 0.35 -16.70
CA ARG A 188 -17.99 1.72 -16.21
C ARG A 188 -19.34 2.25 -15.76
N THR A 189 -19.63 2.18 -14.48
CA THR A 189 -20.89 2.72 -13.94
C THR A 189 -20.79 4.17 -13.51
N GLY A 190 -19.59 4.76 -13.52
CA GLY A 190 -19.37 6.18 -13.23
C GLY A 190 -17.89 6.47 -13.02
N SER A 191 -17.47 7.69 -13.27
CA SER A 191 -16.25 8.23 -12.68
C SER A 191 -16.60 8.92 -11.37
N ILE A 192 -15.73 8.85 -10.38
CA ILE A 192 -15.85 9.75 -9.23
C ILE A 192 -15.82 11.17 -9.76
N ALA A 193 -16.81 11.97 -9.38
CA ALA A 193 -16.78 13.41 -9.66
C ALA A 193 -15.48 13.98 -9.07
N HIS A 194 -14.85 14.91 -9.80
CA HIS A 194 -13.65 15.57 -9.31
C HIS A 194 -13.84 16.04 -7.87
N LEU A 195 -12.89 15.68 -7.02
CA LEU A 195 -12.84 16.17 -5.65
C LEU A 195 -12.71 17.68 -5.68
N VAL A 196 -13.53 18.32 -4.89
CA VAL A 196 -13.53 19.78 -4.71
C VAL A 196 -13.44 20.11 -3.23
N ALA A 197 -12.95 21.31 -2.94
CA ALA A 197 -12.88 21.77 -1.55
C ALA A 197 -14.27 21.76 -0.90
N LEU A 198 -14.35 21.19 0.29
CA LEU A 198 -15.57 21.19 1.08
C LEU A 198 -15.87 22.59 1.57
N ARG A 199 -17.14 23.00 1.51
CA ARG A 199 -17.62 24.29 2.04
C ARG A 199 -17.85 24.28 3.56
N THR A 200 -17.61 23.16 4.19
CA THR A 200 -17.71 22.92 5.64
C THR A 200 -16.33 23.01 6.28
N GLN A 201 -16.21 22.51 7.52
CA GLN A 201 -14.91 22.43 8.17
C GLN A 201 -13.92 21.64 7.29
N PRO A 202 -12.70 22.18 7.03
CA PRO A 202 -11.68 21.49 6.26
C PRO A 202 -11.39 20.09 6.82
N PRO A 203 -11.23 19.04 5.99
CA PRO A 203 -10.83 17.72 6.47
C PRO A 203 -9.44 17.74 7.12
N LEU A 204 -9.25 16.92 8.16
CA LEU A 204 -7.95 16.57 8.68
C LEU A 204 -7.40 15.41 7.83
N VAL A 205 -6.29 15.62 7.14
CA VAL A 205 -5.63 14.58 6.34
C VAL A 205 -4.40 14.11 7.10
N ILE A 206 -4.32 12.82 7.39
CA ILE A 206 -3.16 12.22 8.04
C ILE A 206 -2.26 11.63 6.96
N GLY A 207 -1.02 12.11 6.89
CA GLY A 207 0.02 11.56 6.02
C GLY A 207 1.05 10.82 6.85
N ASN A 208 1.25 9.53 6.57
CA ASN A 208 2.30 8.72 7.19
C ASN A 208 3.57 8.76 6.32
N THR A 209 4.72 9.08 6.93
CA THR A 209 5.98 9.24 6.20
C THR A 209 6.54 7.94 5.63
N GLY A 210 6.19 6.79 6.22
CA GLY A 210 6.60 5.45 5.78
C GLY A 210 5.48 4.62 5.16
N ASP A 211 4.42 5.27 4.66
CA ASP A 211 3.30 4.57 4.02
C ASP A 211 3.70 4.04 2.63
N PRO A 212 3.67 2.71 2.43
CA PRO A 212 3.99 2.10 1.14
C PRO A 212 2.84 2.16 0.14
N ASN A 213 1.58 2.25 0.60
CA ASN A 213 0.39 2.17 -0.23
C ASN A 213 -0.10 3.54 -0.67
N THR A 214 -0.23 4.46 0.29
CA THR A 214 -0.70 5.83 0.07
C THR A 214 0.40 6.80 0.49
N PRO A 215 1.32 7.09 -0.43
CA PRO A 215 2.54 7.83 -0.11
C PRO A 215 2.27 9.17 0.57
N TYR A 216 3.13 9.59 1.49
CA TYR A 216 3.04 10.87 2.18
C TYR A 216 2.79 12.05 1.23
N ALA A 217 3.37 12.02 0.03
CA ALA A 217 3.13 13.03 -1.00
C ALA A 217 1.67 13.07 -1.48
N ALA A 218 0.99 11.91 -1.54
CA ALA A 218 -0.42 11.82 -1.94
C ALA A 218 -1.34 12.50 -0.92
N ALA A 219 -1.03 12.42 0.39
CA ALA A 219 -1.78 13.13 1.42
C ALA A 219 -1.79 14.65 1.20
N HIS A 220 -0.68 15.22 0.74
CA HIS A 220 -0.61 16.65 0.39
C HIS A 220 -1.37 16.99 -0.89
N LEU A 221 -1.42 16.09 -1.87
CA LEU A 221 -2.23 16.25 -3.07
C LEU A 221 -3.71 16.26 -2.70
N LEU A 222 -4.15 15.22 -1.98
CA LEU A 222 -5.52 15.13 -1.51
C LEU A 222 -5.95 16.34 -0.68
N ALA A 223 -5.13 16.78 0.28
CA ALA A 223 -5.45 17.94 1.10
C ALA A 223 -5.69 19.19 0.25
N ARG A 224 -4.89 19.40 -0.80
CA ARG A 224 -5.14 20.52 -1.75
C ARG A 224 -6.46 20.35 -2.50
N SER A 225 -6.77 19.14 -2.96
CA SER A 225 -7.99 18.86 -3.72
C SER A 225 -9.26 19.08 -2.91
N VAL A 226 -9.25 18.72 -1.62
CA VAL A 226 -10.43 18.81 -0.74
C VAL A 226 -10.43 20.05 0.16
N GLY A 227 -9.42 20.92 0.07
CA GLY A 227 -9.27 22.06 0.98
C GLY A 227 -8.93 21.65 2.41
N GLY A 228 -8.31 20.48 2.60
CA GLY A 228 -7.96 19.92 3.90
C GLY A 228 -6.64 20.42 4.47
N ARG A 229 -6.29 19.97 5.68
CA ARG A 229 -5.02 20.25 6.35
C ARG A 229 -4.29 18.96 6.67
N VAL A 230 -3.01 18.88 6.30
CA VAL A 230 -2.18 17.72 6.56
C VAL A 230 -1.63 17.76 7.98
N THR A 231 -1.71 16.62 8.66
CA THR A 231 -0.94 16.32 9.88
C THR A 231 -0.02 15.15 9.59
N THR A 232 1.23 15.26 10.03
CA THR A 232 2.24 14.26 9.77
C THR A 232 2.30 13.23 10.90
N TYR A 233 2.14 11.97 10.54
CA TYR A 233 2.55 10.83 11.35
C TYR A 233 3.91 10.32 10.87
N VAL A 234 4.87 10.17 11.78
CA VAL A 234 6.20 9.63 11.47
C VAL A 234 6.22 8.18 11.93
N GLY A 235 5.96 7.28 11.01
CA GLY A 235 5.84 5.85 11.28
C GLY A 235 6.05 5.01 10.02
N GLN A 236 5.96 3.70 10.18
CA GLN A 236 6.00 2.72 9.10
C GLN A 236 4.62 2.07 8.93
N GLY A 237 4.37 1.54 7.73
CA GLY A 237 3.11 0.86 7.42
C GLY A 237 2.04 1.79 6.88
N HIS A 238 0.95 1.18 6.41
CA HIS A 238 -0.17 1.89 5.80
C HIS A 238 -1.07 2.50 6.87
N SER A 239 -1.32 3.79 6.78
CA SER A 239 -2.12 4.62 7.69
C SER A 239 -1.60 4.68 9.15
N TRP A 240 -2.04 5.70 9.90
CA TRP A 240 -1.76 5.81 11.33
C TRP A 240 -2.64 4.86 12.14
N LEU A 241 -3.94 4.81 11.85
CA LEU A 241 -4.89 4.03 12.67
C LEU A 241 -4.53 2.54 12.69
N LEU A 242 -4.05 2.01 11.56
CA LEU A 242 -3.68 0.60 11.44
C LEU A 242 -2.35 0.28 12.13
N ASN A 243 -1.35 1.16 12.02
CA ASN A 243 0.02 0.87 12.45
C ASN A 243 0.54 1.71 13.63
N GLY A 244 -0.13 2.80 13.96
CA GLY A 244 0.34 3.74 14.98
C GLY A 244 -0.74 4.18 15.96
N SER A 245 -1.83 3.42 16.09
CA SER A 245 -2.97 3.80 16.94
C SER A 245 -2.61 4.00 18.43
N SER A 246 -1.47 3.50 18.89
CA SER A 246 -0.92 3.75 20.23
C SER A 246 -0.29 5.14 20.40
N SER A 247 -0.05 5.90 19.33
CA SER A 247 0.52 7.24 19.40
C SER A 247 -0.40 8.21 20.11
N VAL A 248 -0.08 8.56 21.36
CA VAL A 248 -0.85 9.49 22.19
C VAL A 248 -0.98 10.86 21.50
N CYS A 249 0.09 11.31 20.81
CA CYS A 249 0.08 12.56 20.05
C CYS A 249 -1.02 12.53 18.98
N MET A 250 -1.07 11.49 18.13
CA MET A 250 -2.08 11.40 17.08
C MET A 250 -3.49 11.20 17.63
N GLN A 251 -3.64 10.42 18.70
CA GLN A 251 -4.94 10.26 19.38
C GLN A 251 -5.46 11.62 19.85
N SER A 252 -4.60 12.45 20.46
CA SER A 252 -4.98 13.81 20.90
C SER A 252 -5.37 14.69 19.71
N VAL A 253 -4.55 14.71 18.64
CA VAL A 253 -4.81 15.49 17.43
C VAL A 253 -6.15 15.13 16.81
N VAL A 254 -6.40 13.84 16.61
CA VAL A 254 -7.65 13.34 16.00
C VAL A 254 -8.85 13.63 16.91
N SER A 255 -8.73 13.41 18.21
CA SER A 255 -9.79 13.67 19.19
C SER A 255 -10.13 15.15 19.26
N ASP A 256 -9.16 16.02 19.34
CA ASP A 256 -9.37 17.48 19.40
C ASP A 256 -10.05 17.99 18.12
N TYR A 257 -9.64 17.45 16.97
CA TYR A 257 -10.28 17.82 15.70
C TYR A 257 -11.73 17.29 15.64
N LEU A 258 -11.98 16.03 15.98
CA LEU A 258 -13.32 15.46 15.88
C LEU A 258 -14.30 16.05 16.91
N VAL A 259 -13.83 16.34 18.13
CA VAL A 259 -14.68 16.82 19.23
C VAL A 259 -14.83 18.33 19.21
N ARG A 260 -13.74 19.06 19.01
CA ARG A 260 -13.70 20.52 19.16
C ARG A 260 -13.52 21.28 17.83
N GLY A 261 -13.26 20.58 16.74
CA GLY A 261 -12.93 21.21 15.46
C GLY A 261 -11.56 21.88 15.42
N SER A 262 -10.69 21.57 16.39
CA SER A 262 -9.38 22.21 16.54
C SER A 262 -8.34 21.50 15.71
N PHE A 263 -7.61 22.26 14.86
CA PHE A 263 -6.48 21.70 14.12
C PHE A 263 -5.19 21.80 14.94
N PRO A 264 -4.27 20.85 14.79
CA PRO A 264 -2.94 20.98 15.35
C PRO A 264 -2.18 22.12 14.65
N ALA A 265 -1.08 22.56 15.27
CA ALA A 265 -0.16 23.48 14.62
C ALA A 265 0.36 22.88 13.29
N PRO A 266 0.60 23.69 12.25
CA PRO A 266 1.05 23.19 10.93
C PRO A 266 2.34 22.39 10.97
N SER A 267 3.20 22.62 11.98
CA SER A 267 4.47 21.89 12.17
C SER A 267 4.33 20.63 13.00
N THR A 268 3.13 20.27 13.45
CA THR A 268 2.92 19.09 14.29
C THR A 268 3.32 17.82 13.55
N ARG A 269 4.22 17.08 14.18
CA ARG A 269 4.68 15.75 13.73
C ARG A 269 4.54 14.79 14.91
N CYS A 270 3.65 13.84 14.77
CA CYS A 270 3.46 12.79 15.77
C CYS A 270 4.30 11.57 15.40
N VAL A 271 4.97 10.99 16.38
CA VAL A 271 5.80 9.79 16.19
C VAL A 271 5.05 8.58 16.72
N GLY A 272 5.25 7.44 16.08
CA GLY A 272 4.73 6.13 16.49
C GLY A 272 5.55 5.47 17.58
#